data_52f3e5a08d9b354aa91c4a7455bfea5c
#
_entry.id   52f3e5a08d9b354aa91c4a7455bfea5c
#
_cell.length_a   1.000
_cell.length_b   1.000
_cell.length_c   1.000
_cell.angle_alpha   90.00
_cell.angle_beta   90.00
_cell.angle_gamma   90.00
#
_symmetry.space_group_name_H-M   'P 1'
#
loop_
_entity.id
_entity.type
_entity.pdbx_description
1 polymer ?
#
loop_
_entity_poly.entity_id
_entity_poly.type
_entity_poly.pdbx_seq_one_letter_code
_entity_poly.pdbx_strand_id
1 'polypeptide(L)'
;MIMRPLLAALAILVAWTLLDFLLHRLLLAPIYDASPGLWRPFDQLNVALIYVVVFVLIGVFVGTYKLLVSPKSLRAGLFLGAFIGLALGVSAGFGTYIHMPIPLALAWGWFIGGWLKGLAAGAIVGAVIIDSKNPSIAGNQAYAEPGAAPDSGGVTSSPGSTAPPPPRQLS
;
A
#
# COMPACT_ATOMS: atom_id res chain seq x y z
N MET A 1 4.49 -6.39 -17.13
CA MET A 1 4.21 -5.51 -15.95
C MET A 1 2.97 -5.91 -15.13
N ILE A 2 2.11 -6.82 -15.57
CA ILE A 2 0.86 -7.23 -14.86
C ILE A 2 1.12 -8.37 -13.86
N MET A 3 2.16 -9.14 -14.03
CA MET A 3 2.45 -10.36 -13.25
C MET A 3 2.60 -10.11 -11.73
N ARG A 4 3.37 -9.09 -11.32
CA ARG A 4 3.59 -8.78 -9.90
C ARG A 4 2.31 -8.40 -9.15
N PRO A 5 1.44 -7.50 -9.68
CA PRO A 5 0.16 -7.21 -9.05
C PRO A 5 -0.77 -8.43 -8.95
N LEU A 6 -0.78 -9.29 -9.97
CA LEU A 6 -1.58 -10.52 -9.97
C LEU A 6 -1.07 -11.51 -8.91
N LEU A 7 0.26 -11.69 -8.81
CA LEU A 7 0.88 -12.53 -7.78
C LEU A 7 0.58 -12.00 -6.38
N ALA A 8 0.66 -10.67 -6.18
CA ALA A 8 0.31 -10.05 -4.91
C ALA A 8 -1.17 -10.27 -4.57
N ALA A 9 -2.08 -10.12 -5.54
CA ALA A 9 -3.51 -10.35 -5.33
C ALA A 9 -3.80 -11.80 -4.93
N LEU A 10 -3.18 -12.77 -5.59
CA LEU A 10 -3.31 -14.19 -5.25
C LEU A 10 -2.75 -14.50 -3.86
N ALA A 11 -1.59 -13.96 -3.52
CA ALA A 11 -0.99 -14.13 -2.19
C ALA A 11 -1.87 -13.52 -1.08
N ILE A 12 -2.49 -12.35 -1.32
CA ILE A 12 -3.42 -11.72 -0.40
C ILE A 12 -4.67 -12.60 -0.23
N LEU A 13 -5.23 -13.14 -1.32
CA LEU A 13 -6.39 -14.02 -1.27
C LEU A 13 -6.11 -15.23 -0.36
N VAL A 14 -4.97 -15.89 -0.53
CA VAL A 14 -4.56 -17.03 0.30
C VAL A 14 -4.39 -16.61 1.76
N ALA A 15 -3.66 -15.53 2.01
CA ALA A 15 -3.41 -15.04 3.36
C ALA A 15 -4.72 -14.66 4.08
N TRP A 16 -5.64 -13.96 3.40
CA TRP A 16 -6.92 -13.58 3.98
C TRP A 16 -7.83 -14.79 4.24
N THR A 17 -7.85 -15.77 3.34
CA THR A 17 -8.62 -17.01 3.56
C THR A 17 -8.12 -17.77 4.79
N LEU A 18 -6.80 -17.87 4.97
CA LEU A 18 -6.21 -18.49 6.15
C LEU A 18 -6.51 -17.71 7.43
N LEU A 19 -6.38 -16.40 7.41
CA LEU A 19 -6.71 -15.53 8.55
C LEU A 19 -8.19 -15.62 8.91
N ASP A 20 -9.10 -15.64 7.93
CA ASP A 20 -10.53 -15.79 8.18
C ASP A 20 -10.85 -17.15 8.78
N PHE A 21 -10.23 -18.22 8.29
CA PHE A 21 -10.40 -19.54 8.86
C PHE A 21 -9.95 -19.58 10.34
N LEU A 22 -8.75 -19.07 10.63
CA LEU A 22 -8.21 -19.02 11.99
C LEU A 22 -9.10 -18.18 12.91
N LEU A 23 -9.50 -17.00 12.45
CA LEU A 23 -10.29 -16.08 13.26
C LEU A 23 -11.71 -16.61 13.49
N HIS A 24 -12.45 -16.91 12.42
CA HIS A 24 -13.88 -17.22 12.52
C HIS A 24 -14.17 -18.66 12.91
N ARG A 25 -13.32 -19.61 12.53
CA ARG A 25 -13.56 -21.03 12.79
C ARG A 25 -12.86 -21.57 14.03
N LEU A 26 -11.76 -20.93 14.47
CA LEU A 26 -11.03 -21.39 15.66
C LEU A 26 -11.22 -20.44 16.84
N LEU A 27 -10.99 -19.15 16.65
CA LEU A 27 -10.97 -18.20 17.78
C LEU A 27 -12.37 -17.71 18.16
N LEU A 28 -13.21 -17.36 17.19
CA LEU A 28 -14.52 -16.76 17.43
C LEU A 28 -15.68 -17.77 17.39
N ALA A 29 -15.45 -19.01 17.01
CA ALA A 29 -16.50 -20.03 16.95
C ALA A 29 -17.34 -20.14 18.23
N PRO A 30 -16.76 -20.21 19.46
CA PRO A 30 -17.54 -20.28 20.68
C PRO A 30 -18.46 -19.09 20.90
N ILE A 31 -18.06 -17.90 20.43
CA ILE A 31 -18.85 -16.67 20.55
C ILE A 31 -20.02 -16.67 19.57
N TYR A 32 -19.80 -17.19 18.36
CA TYR A 32 -20.88 -17.37 17.38
C TYR A 32 -21.92 -18.39 17.87
N ASP A 33 -21.47 -19.50 18.41
CA ASP A 33 -22.34 -20.57 18.93
C ASP A 33 -23.20 -20.12 20.13
N ALA A 34 -22.68 -19.18 20.92
CA ALA A 34 -23.42 -18.57 22.04
C ALA A 34 -24.51 -17.56 21.58
N SER A 35 -24.55 -17.21 20.28
CA SER A 35 -25.47 -16.20 19.74
C SER A 35 -26.16 -16.68 18.45
N PRO A 36 -26.78 -17.85 18.41
CA PRO A 36 -27.23 -18.50 17.16
C PRO A 36 -28.29 -17.72 16.40
N GLY A 37 -29.12 -16.93 17.07
CA GLY A 37 -30.19 -16.15 16.43
C GLY A 37 -29.74 -14.92 15.64
N LEU A 38 -28.45 -14.55 15.71
CA LEU A 38 -27.90 -13.38 15.03
C LEU A 38 -27.37 -13.71 13.63
N TRP A 39 -27.13 -14.97 13.32
CA TRP A 39 -26.41 -15.38 12.11
C TRP A 39 -27.33 -16.12 11.13
N ARG A 40 -27.08 -15.89 9.85
CA ARG A 40 -27.68 -16.73 8.82
C ARG A 40 -27.11 -18.15 8.94
N PRO A 41 -27.96 -19.20 8.82
CA PRO A 41 -27.48 -20.56 8.69
C PRO A 41 -26.45 -20.70 7.57
N PHE A 42 -25.50 -21.61 7.74
CA PHE A 42 -24.36 -21.75 6.82
C PHE A 42 -24.81 -22.10 5.38
N ASP A 43 -25.86 -22.88 5.24
CA ASP A 43 -26.48 -23.25 3.97
C ASP A 43 -27.18 -22.09 3.24
N GLN A 44 -27.49 -21.00 3.95
CA GLN A 44 -28.09 -19.79 3.40
C GLN A 44 -27.07 -18.69 3.08
N LEU A 45 -25.78 -18.94 3.28
CA LEU A 45 -24.73 -17.98 2.97
C LEU A 45 -24.54 -17.86 1.45
N ASN A 46 -24.53 -16.64 0.97
CA ASN A 46 -24.19 -16.38 -0.45
C ASN A 46 -22.66 -16.39 -0.63
N VAL A 47 -22.13 -17.59 -0.81
CA VAL A 47 -20.68 -17.80 -0.97
C VAL A 47 -20.11 -17.03 -2.17
N ALA A 48 -20.86 -16.95 -3.27
CA ALA A 48 -20.43 -16.20 -4.45
C ALA A 48 -20.24 -14.71 -4.11
N LEU A 49 -21.18 -14.11 -3.38
CA LEU A 49 -21.08 -12.72 -2.96
C LEU A 49 -19.90 -12.49 -2.00
N ILE A 50 -19.60 -13.45 -1.12
CA ILE A 50 -18.41 -13.36 -0.25
C ILE A 50 -17.14 -13.20 -1.09
N TYR A 51 -16.95 -14.06 -2.10
CA TYR A 51 -15.78 -13.97 -2.97
C TYR A 51 -15.75 -12.69 -3.82
N VAL A 52 -16.90 -12.23 -4.32
CA VAL A 52 -16.97 -10.94 -5.04
C VAL A 52 -16.47 -9.81 -4.15
N VAL A 53 -16.94 -9.72 -2.91
CA VAL A 53 -16.49 -8.70 -1.95
C VAL A 53 -14.98 -8.81 -1.71
N VAL A 54 -14.47 -10.01 -1.49
CA VAL A 54 -13.03 -10.24 -1.27
C VAL A 54 -12.20 -9.81 -2.48
N PHE A 55 -12.61 -10.16 -3.71
CA PHE A 55 -11.90 -9.76 -4.93
C PHE A 55 -11.92 -8.25 -5.15
N VAL A 56 -13.04 -7.59 -4.89
CA VAL A 56 -13.14 -6.12 -4.97
C VAL A 56 -12.18 -5.47 -3.97
N LEU A 57 -12.17 -5.91 -2.71
CA LEU A 57 -11.28 -5.37 -1.69
C LEU A 57 -9.80 -5.59 -2.03
N ILE A 58 -9.42 -6.78 -2.51
CA ILE A 58 -8.06 -7.06 -2.97
C ILE A 58 -7.69 -6.15 -4.16
N GLY A 59 -8.60 -6.02 -5.14
CA GLY A 59 -8.40 -5.16 -6.31
C GLY A 59 -8.17 -3.70 -5.92
N VAL A 60 -9.00 -3.17 -5.02
CA VAL A 60 -8.85 -1.81 -4.47
C VAL A 60 -7.52 -1.67 -3.74
N PHE A 61 -7.15 -2.63 -2.89
CA PHE A 61 -5.93 -2.58 -2.11
C PHE A 61 -4.68 -2.59 -2.99
N VAL A 62 -4.58 -3.55 -3.92
CA VAL A 62 -3.47 -3.67 -4.86
C VAL A 62 -3.42 -2.47 -5.81
N GLY A 63 -4.58 -1.99 -6.27
CA GLY A 63 -4.72 -0.81 -7.11
C GLY A 63 -4.22 0.45 -6.40
N THR A 64 -4.67 0.69 -5.18
CA THR A 64 -4.23 1.82 -4.35
C THR A 64 -2.71 1.80 -4.17
N TYR A 65 -2.14 0.66 -3.78
CA TYR A 65 -0.69 0.57 -3.63
C TYR A 65 0.05 0.82 -4.94
N LYS A 66 -0.40 0.21 -6.03
CA LYS A 66 0.25 0.33 -7.34
C LYS A 66 0.19 1.75 -7.90
N LEU A 67 -0.94 2.44 -7.75
CA LEU A 67 -1.21 3.73 -8.41
C LEU A 67 -0.85 4.93 -7.54
N LEU A 68 -1.04 4.85 -6.22
CA LEU A 68 -0.95 6.00 -5.33
C LEU A 68 0.28 5.97 -4.41
N VAL A 69 0.94 4.82 -4.24
CA VAL A 69 2.10 4.73 -3.35
C VAL A 69 3.41 4.87 -4.14
N SER A 70 4.24 5.84 -3.76
CA SER A 70 5.57 6.06 -4.31
C SER A 70 6.48 6.72 -3.24
N PRO A 71 7.72 6.26 -3.02
CA PRO A 71 8.34 5.08 -3.60
C PRO A 71 7.74 3.79 -3.02
N LYS A 72 7.76 2.71 -3.82
CA LYS A 72 7.26 1.39 -3.41
C LYS A 72 8.27 0.67 -2.55
N SER A 73 7.88 0.34 -1.33
CA SER A 73 8.73 -0.34 -0.36
C SER A 73 7.88 -1.17 0.61
N LEU A 74 8.51 -2.12 1.30
CA LEU A 74 7.86 -2.88 2.36
C LEU A 74 7.27 -1.97 3.44
N ARG A 75 8.00 -0.93 3.84
CA ARG A 75 7.53 0.05 4.83
C ARG A 75 6.29 0.78 4.36
N ALA A 76 6.28 1.28 3.11
CA ALA A 76 5.12 1.95 2.54
C ALA A 76 3.90 1.02 2.42
N GLY A 77 4.13 -0.26 2.06
CA GLY A 77 3.08 -1.27 2.05
C GLY A 77 2.50 -1.53 3.44
N LEU A 78 3.35 -1.69 4.46
CA LEU A 78 2.91 -1.89 5.84
C LEU A 78 2.12 -0.69 6.37
N PHE A 79 2.54 0.55 6.09
CA PHE A 79 1.78 1.73 6.49
C PHE A 79 0.39 1.77 5.81
N LEU A 80 0.33 1.55 4.50
CA LEU A 80 -0.94 1.47 3.80
C LEU A 80 -1.83 0.39 4.41
N GLY A 81 -1.26 -0.80 4.66
CA GLY A 81 -1.98 -1.92 5.27
C GLY A 81 -2.49 -1.62 6.67
N ALA A 82 -1.67 -0.95 7.49
CA ALA A 82 -2.06 -0.53 8.83
C ALA A 82 -3.25 0.42 8.82
N PHE A 83 -3.23 1.46 7.96
CA PHE A 83 -4.31 2.43 7.89
C PHE A 83 -5.60 1.87 7.28
N ILE A 84 -5.50 1.16 6.16
CA ILE A 84 -6.69 0.54 5.54
C ILE A 84 -7.26 -0.55 6.47
N GLY A 85 -6.40 -1.39 7.06
CA GLY A 85 -6.82 -2.42 7.98
C GLY A 85 -7.48 -1.85 9.24
N LEU A 86 -6.95 -0.74 9.79
CA LEU A 86 -7.54 -0.02 10.89
C LEU A 86 -8.96 0.46 10.54
N ALA A 87 -9.11 1.14 9.40
CA ALA A 87 -10.40 1.67 8.96
C ALA A 87 -11.44 0.56 8.75
N LEU A 88 -11.06 -0.51 8.05
CA LEU A 88 -11.92 -1.67 7.81
C LEU A 88 -12.25 -2.41 9.10
N GLY A 89 -11.26 -2.60 9.97
CA GLY A 89 -11.45 -3.27 11.26
C GLY A 89 -12.39 -2.51 12.19
N VAL A 90 -12.22 -1.19 12.31
CA VAL A 90 -13.13 -0.32 13.11
C VAL A 90 -14.55 -0.40 12.55
N SER A 91 -14.70 -0.29 11.22
CA SER A 91 -16.01 -0.35 10.58
C SER A 91 -16.68 -1.72 10.77
N ALA A 92 -15.97 -2.81 10.53
CA ALA A 92 -16.51 -4.15 10.66
C ALA A 92 -16.80 -4.53 12.12
N GLY A 93 -15.89 -4.23 13.04
CA GLY A 93 -16.06 -4.57 14.46
C GLY A 93 -17.03 -3.62 15.17
N PHE A 94 -16.57 -2.41 15.40
CA PHE A 94 -17.34 -1.44 16.22
C PHE A 94 -18.51 -0.82 15.46
N GLY A 95 -18.38 -0.62 14.15
CA GLY A 95 -19.51 -0.18 13.32
C GLY A 95 -20.68 -1.16 13.39
N THR A 96 -20.42 -2.46 13.30
CA THR A 96 -21.45 -3.48 13.45
C THR A 96 -21.99 -3.54 14.88
N TYR A 97 -21.13 -3.42 15.89
CA TYR A 97 -21.55 -3.42 17.31
C TYR A 97 -22.55 -2.30 17.65
N ILE A 98 -22.43 -1.14 17.00
CA ILE A 98 -23.37 -0.03 17.20
C ILE A 98 -24.79 -0.37 16.72
N HIS A 99 -24.90 -1.15 15.62
CA HIS A 99 -26.17 -1.42 14.97
C HIS A 99 -26.77 -2.79 15.27
N MET A 100 -25.94 -3.74 15.75
CA MET A 100 -26.36 -5.11 16.03
C MET A 100 -26.00 -5.50 17.46
N PRO A 101 -26.85 -6.27 18.15
CA PRO A 101 -26.61 -6.70 19.52
C PRO A 101 -25.60 -7.86 19.59
N ILE A 102 -24.41 -7.66 18.97
CA ILE A 102 -23.31 -8.63 19.01
C ILE A 102 -22.51 -8.48 20.31
N PRO A 103 -21.89 -9.55 20.84
CA PRO A 103 -21.00 -9.43 21.99
C PRO A 103 -19.80 -8.50 21.70
N LEU A 104 -19.39 -7.70 22.66
CA LEU A 104 -18.23 -6.81 22.53
C LEU A 104 -16.94 -7.57 22.17
N ALA A 105 -16.77 -8.78 22.69
CA ALA A 105 -15.65 -9.64 22.36
C ALA A 105 -15.58 -9.97 20.84
N LEU A 106 -16.74 -10.11 20.20
CA LEU A 106 -16.83 -10.33 18.76
C LEU A 106 -16.43 -9.07 17.97
N ALA A 107 -16.87 -7.90 18.43
CA ALA A 107 -16.47 -6.62 17.83
C ALA A 107 -14.95 -6.43 17.86
N TRP A 108 -14.31 -6.74 18.99
CA TRP A 108 -12.85 -6.73 19.11
C TRP A 108 -12.19 -7.77 18.20
N GLY A 109 -12.73 -8.98 18.11
CA GLY A 109 -12.23 -10.01 17.21
C GLY A 109 -12.24 -9.57 15.75
N TRP A 110 -13.33 -8.97 15.29
CA TRP A 110 -13.45 -8.47 13.92
C TRP A 110 -12.55 -7.26 13.66
N PHE A 111 -12.41 -6.37 14.64
CA PHE A 111 -11.47 -5.25 14.57
C PHE A 111 -10.03 -5.73 14.38
N ILE A 112 -9.57 -6.61 15.27
CA ILE A 112 -8.21 -7.15 15.22
C ILE A 112 -7.98 -7.95 13.92
N GLY A 113 -8.96 -8.79 13.56
CA GLY A 113 -8.90 -9.58 12.32
C GLY A 113 -8.79 -8.71 11.07
N GLY A 114 -9.60 -7.66 10.97
CA GLY A 114 -9.56 -6.70 9.87
C GLY A 114 -8.21 -5.97 9.80
N TRP A 115 -7.68 -5.57 10.95
CA TRP A 115 -6.37 -4.92 11.03
C TRP A 115 -5.22 -5.83 10.63
N LEU A 116 -5.21 -7.07 11.11
CA LEU A 116 -4.21 -8.08 10.71
C LEU A 116 -4.27 -8.41 9.22
N LYS A 117 -5.47 -8.51 8.64
CA LYS A 117 -5.66 -8.69 7.19
C LYS A 117 -5.07 -7.52 6.40
N GLY A 118 -5.29 -6.30 6.86
CA GLY A 118 -4.68 -5.10 6.28
C GLY A 118 -3.15 -5.14 6.33
N LEU A 119 -2.57 -5.46 7.49
CA LEU A 119 -1.11 -5.59 7.66
C LEU A 119 -0.52 -6.68 6.76
N ALA A 120 -1.16 -7.85 6.69
CA ALA A 120 -0.72 -8.94 5.82
C ALA A 120 -0.74 -8.53 4.34
N ALA A 121 -1.83 -7.90 3.89
CA ALA A 121 -1.92 -7.38 2.52
C ALA A 121 -0.85 -6.31 2.25
N GLY A 122 -0.63 -5.40 3.20
CA GLY A 122 0.42 -4.37 3.12
C GLY A 122 1.83 -4.96 3.02
N ALA A 123 2.14 -5.96 3.81
CA ALA A 123 3.40 -6.69 3.73
C ALA A 123 3.59 -7.36 2.36
N ILE A 124 2.55 -8.01 1.85
CA ILE A 124 2.59 -8.71 0.55
C ILE A 124 2.81 -7.71 -0.60
N VAL A 125 2.00 -6.64 -0.69
CA VAL A 125 2.20 -5.67 -1.79
C VAL A 125 3.55 -4.98 -1.70
N GLY A 126 4.01 -4.64 -0.49
CA GLY A 126 5.30 -4.00 -0.27
C GLY A 126 6.50 -4.89 -0.57
N ALA A 127 6.35 -6.22 -0.45
CA ALA A 127 7.39 -7.18 -0.80
C ALA A 127 7.39 -7.55 -2.29
N VAL A 128 6.21 -7.64 -2.92
CA VAL A 128 6.05 -8.15 -4.30
C VAL A 128 6.10 -7.03 -5.33
N ILE A 129 5.48 -5.87 -5.03
CA ILE A 129 5.37 -4.74 -5.94
C ILE A 129 6.40 -3.68 -5.55
N ILE A 130 7.63 -3.87 -5.99
CA ILE A 130 8.75 -2.96 -5.76
C ILE A 130 9.06 -2.13 -7.02
N ASP A 131 9.58 -0.92 -6.84
CA ASP A 131 10.07 -0.13 -7.95
C ASP A 131 11.30 -0.81 -8.57
N SER A 132 11.35 -0.92 -9.89
CA SER A 132 12.57 -1.31 -10.60
C SER A 132 13.62 -0.23 -10.35
N LYS A 133 14.72 -0.56 -9.68
CA LYS A 133 15.88 0.32 -9.59
C LYS A 133 16.30 0.64 -11.02
N ASN A 134 16.18 1.90 -11.42
CA ASN A 134 16.69 2.36 -12.71
C ASN A 134 18.22 2.47 -12.59
N PRO A 135 19.03 1.59 -13.22
CA PRO A 135 20.49 1.58 -13.03
C PRO A 135 21.16 2.87 -13.54
N SER A 136 20.45 3.65 -14.36
CA SER A 136 20.99 4.87 -14.98
C SER A 136 21.26 6.03 -14.00
N ILE A 137 20.61 6.04 -12.83
CA ILE A 137 20.85 7.11 -11.84
C ILE A 137 22.08 6.79 -10.98
N ALA A 138 22.36 5.52 -10.73
CA ALA A 138 23.55 5.11 -9.98
C ALA A 138 24.84 5.32 -10.80
N GLY A 139 24.79 5.22 -12.13
CA GLY A 139 25.93 5.46 -13.00
C GLY A 139 26.35 6.93 -13.07
N ASN A 140 25.41 7.88 -13.07
CA ASN A 140 25.74 9.30 -13.15
C ASN A 140 26.28 9.89 -11.85
N GLN A 141 26.02 9.29 -10.70
CA GLN A 141 26.62 9.73 -9.44
C GLN A 141 28.03 9.19 -9.21
N ALA A 142 28.38 8.08 -9.85
CA ALA A 142 29.73 7.53 -9.77
C ALA A 142 30.77 8.29 -10.59
N TYR A 143 30.35 9.12 -11.55
CA TYR A 143 31.23 9.97 -12.37
C TYR A 143 31.31 11.43 -11.88
N ALA A 144 30.61 11.80 -10.84
CA ALA A 144 30.86 13.06 -10.14
C ALA A 144 32.04 12.84 -9.18
N GLU A 145 33.26 12.81 -9.73
CA GLU A 145 34.48 12.82 -8.93
C GLU A 145 34.56 14.08 -8.08
N PRO A 146 34.67 13.98 -6.75
CA PRO A 146 35.03 15.13 -5.92
C PRO A 146 36.53 15.30 -6.00
N GLY A 147 37.04 16.02 -7.02
CA GLY A 147 38.49 16.20 -7.13
C GLY A 147 39.04 16.98 -8.31
N ALA A 148 38.23 17.71 -9.06
CA ALA A 148 38.79 18.74 -9.94
C ALA A 148 39.09 20.00 -9.12
N ALA A 149 40.28 20.08 -8.56
CA ALA A 149 40.82 21.31 -8.04
C ALA A 149 40.80 22.43 -9.13
N PRO A 150 40.50 23.69 -8.80
CA PRO A 150 40.57 24.77 -9.78
C PRO A 150 42.04 24.94 -10.21
N ASP A 151 42.28 24.74 -11.50
CA ASP A 151 43.56 25.02 -12.12
C ASP A 151 43.87 26.50 -11.99
N SER A 152 44.79 26.79 -11.09
CA SER A 152 45.39 28.12 -10.91
C SER A 152 46.52 28.29 -11.95
N GLY A 153 46.17 28.74 -13.12
CA GLY A 153 47.21 28.96 -14.13
C GLY A 153 46.81 29.88 -15.27
N GLY A 154 47.31 31.12 -15.22
CA GLY A 154 47.52 31.88 -16.42
C GLY A 154 46.67 33.14 -16.63
N VAL A 155 47.08 34.21 -15.94
CA VAL A 155 46.84 35.59 -16.34
C VAL A 155 47.54 35.86 -17.67
N THR A 156 46.83 36.12 -18.76
CA THR A 156 47.34 36.96 -19.86
C THR A 156 46.26 37.95 -20.27
N SER A 157 46.54 39.17 -19.91
CA SER A 157 45.90 40.41 -20.33
C SER A 157 45.96 40.59 -21.85
N SER A 158 44.83 40.93 -22.48
CA SER A 158 44.83 41.71 -23.72
C SER A 158 43.62 42.65 -23.76
N PRO A 159 43.83 43.90 -24.02
CA PRO A 159 42.80 44.93 -23.94
C PRO A 159 42.15 45.20 -25.31
N GLY A 160 40.88 45.57 -25.25
CA GLY A 160 40.33 46.48 -26.27
C GLY A 160 39.38 45.84 -27.29
N SER A 161 38.11 46.11 -27.12
CA SER A 161 37.27 46.69 -28.18
C SER A 161 35.90 47.05 -27.61
N THR A 162 35.68 48.30 -27.43
CA THR A 162 34.43 49.00 -27.16
C THR A 162 33.57 49.03 -28.43
N ALA A 163 32.41 48.42 -28.44
CA ALA A 163 31.33 48.71 -29.38
C ALA A 163 30.02 48.96 -28.65
N PRO A 164 29.26 50.00 -28.89
CA PRO A 164 28.03 50.34 -28.21
C PRO A 164 26.84 49.48 -28.73
N PRO A 165 25.83 49.26 -27.93
CA PRO A 165 24.65 48.49 -28.33
C PRO A 165 23.69 49.31 -29.22
N PRO A 166 22.93 48.67 -30.12
CA PRO A 166 21.96 49.34 -30.96
C PRO A 166 20.69 49.73 -30.19
N PRO A 167 19.94 50.77 -30.68
CA PRO A 167 18.77 51.30 -29.98
C PRO A 167 17.56 50.38 -30.07
N ARG A 168 16.79 50.35 -28.97
CA ARG A 168 15.47 49.68 -28.88
C ARG A 168 14.48 50.41 -29.79
N GLN A 169 13.83 49.69 -30.66
CA GLN A 169 12.62 50.16 -31.34
C GLN A 169 11.40 49.81 -30.49
N LEU A 170 10.66 50.85 -30.12
CA LEU A 170 9.30 50.81 -29.57
C LEU A 170 8.31 50.84 -30.74
N SER A 171 7.45 49.84 -30.77
CA SER A 171 6.12 49.96 -31.38
C SER A 171 5.23 48.85 -30.82
#